data_cb22801934a2961c3a4ccefe5d34c9c8
#
_entry.id   cb22801934a2961c3a4ccefe5d34c9c8
#
_cell.length_a   1.000
_cell.length_b   1.000
_cell.length_c   1.000
_cell.angle_alpha   90.00
_cell.angle_beta   90.00
_cell.angle_gamma   90.00
#
_symmetry.space_group_name_H-M   'P 1'
#
loop_
_entity.id
_entity.type
_entity.pdbx_description
1 polymer ?
#
loop_
_entity_poly.entity_id
_entity_poly.type
_entity_poly.pdbx_seq_one_letter_code
_entity_poly.pdbx_strand_id
1 'polypeptide(L)'
;MVDDPLPELINIFTQLDFNLLQQEVILSLIVIIILIMCSAFVSGSEVAYFSLSPNDIENKNKNHPQDKVVLKLLKQPNLLLATILIANNFINVAIIVLFAYFSDLAITFPESSSLKFVFDVIIVTSILVLLGEITPKVYANKNALLFSRMMSMPLMFLTKILYPFSFLLLKTTSLI
;
A
#
# COMPACT_ATOMS: atom_id res chain seq x y z
N MET A 1 45.52 -2.00 -2.74
CA MET A 1 44.78 -2.58 -3.87
C MET A 1 43.34 -2.56 -3.44
N VAL A 2 42.51 -1.76 -4.05
CA VAL A 2 41.08 -1.81 -3.81
C VAL A 2 40.59 -2.96 -4.67
N ASP A 3 40.18 -4.06 -4.06
CA ASP A 3 39.61 -5.17 -4.79
C ASP A 3 38.38 -4.68 -5.55
N ASP A 4 38.38 -4.87 -6.84
CA ASP A 4 37.28 -4.48 -7.71
C ASP A 4 36.03 -5.33 -7.36
N PRO A 5 34.95 -4.75 -6.86
CA PRO A 5 33.76 -5.51 -6.43
C PRO A 5 32.98 -6.13 -7.60
N LEU A 6 33.29 -5.78 -8.84
CA LEU A 6 32.59 -6.26 -10.02
C LEU A 6 32.63 -7.78 -10.23
N PRO A 7 33.79 -8.47 -10.04
CA PRO A 7 33.85 -9.92 -10.18
C PRO A 7 33.00 -10.67 -9.15
N GLU A 8 32.96 -10.18 -7.91
CA GLU A 8 32.13 -10.78 -6.84
C GLU A 8 30.62 -10.60 -7.16
N LEU A 9 30.24 -9.42 -7.60
CA LEU A 9 28.83 -9.17 -7.99
C LEU A 9 28.42 -10.06 -9.17
N ILE A 10 29.26 -10.21 -10.19
CA ILE A 10 28.99 -11.09 -11.34
C ILE A 10 28.81 -12.54 -10.88
N ASN A 11 29.68 -13.03 -9.99
CA ASN A 11 29.57 -14.38 -9.45
C ASN A 11 28.29 -14.60 -8.64
N ILE A 12 27.86 -13.61 -7.85
CA ILE A 12 26.59 -13.67 -7.12
C ILE A 12 25.41 -13.78 -8.09
N PHE A 13 25.37 -12.94 -9.13
CA PHE A 13 24.28 -12.97 -10.11
C PHE A 13 24.23 -14.26 -10.95
N THR A 14 25.38 -14.90 -11.19
CA THR A 14 25.43 -16.18 -11.92
C THR A 14 25.06 -17.39 -11.08
N GLN A 15 25.10 -17.28 -9.73
CA GLN A 15 24.75 -18.35 -8.79
C GLN A 15 23.32 -18.23 -8.23
N LEU A 16 22.52 -17.29 -8.73
CA LEU A 16 21.13 -17.16 -8.32
C LEU A 16 20.28 -18.29 -8.90
N ASP A 17 19.78 -19.17 -8.03
CA ASP A 17 18.80 -20.19 -8.40
C ASP A 17 17.39 -19.70 -8.08
N PHE A 18 16.47 -19.80 -9.04
CA PHE A 18 15.09 -19.38 -8.92
C PHE A 18 14.15 -20.59 -8.80
N ASN A 19 13.50 -20.71 -7.65
CA ASN A 19 12.54 -21.79 -7.35
C ASN A 19 11.08 -21.31 -7.49
N LEU A 20 10.73 -20.71 -8.62
CA LEU A 20 9.42 -20.05 -8.82
C LEU A 20 8.22 -21.00 -8.94
N LEU A 21 8.47 -22.30 -9.17
CA LEU A 21 7.40 -23.30 -9.39
C LEU A 21 6.94 -23.99 -8.10
N GLN A 22 7.51 -23.67 -6.95
CA GLN A 22 7.03 -24.21 -5.68
C GLN A 22 5.65 -23.60 -5.33
N GLN A 23 4.74 -24.42 -4.84
CA GLN A 23 3.38 -23.99 -4.50
C GLN A 23 3.36 -22.82 -3.48
N GLU A 24 4.26 -22.83 -2.50
CA GLU A 24 4.39 -21.80 -1.48
C GLU A 24 4.83 -20.46 -2.07
N VAL A 25 5.73 -20.48 -3.06
CA VAL A 25 6.20 -19.27 -3.77
C VAL A 25 5.05 -18.64 -4.56
N ILE A 26 4.28 -19.46 -5.28
CA ILE A 26 3.14 -18.99 -6.06
C ILE A 26 2.07 -18.40 -5.13
N LEU A 27 1.77 -19.05 -4.01
CA LEU A 27 0.78 -18.60 -3.05
C LEU A 27 1.19 -17.25 -2.41
N SER A 28 2.45 -17.13 -1.97
CA SER A 28 2.97 -15.89 -1.39
C SER A 28 2.94 -14.74 -2.40
N LEU A 29 3.29 -14.99 -3.66
CA LEU A 29 3.22 -14.00 -4.72
C LEU A 29 1.79 -13.51 -4.97
N ILE A 30 0.80 -14.41 -4.99
CA ILE A 30 -0.62 -14.04 -5.15
C ILE A 30 -1.05 -13.14 -4.00
N VAL A 31 -0.70 -13.48 -2.76
CA VAL A 31 -1.07 -12.68 -1.58
C VAL A 31 -0.40 -11.31 -1.63
N ILE A 32 0.87 -11.23 -2.04
CA ILE A 32 1.59 -9.95 -2.22
C ILE A 32 0.86 -9.06 -3.24
N ILE A 33 0.46 -9.61 -4.38
CA ILE A 33 -0.27 -8.87 -5.42
C ILE A 33 -1.60 -8.33 -4.86
N ILE A 34 -2.35 -9.15 -4.12
CA ILE A 34 -3.59 -8.71 -3.47
C ILE A 34 -3.33 -7.58 -2.48
N LEU A 35 -2.30 -7.69 -1.65
CA LEU A 35 -1.93 -6.65 -0.69
C LEU A 35 -1.49 -5.35 -1.37
N ILE A 36 -0.72 -5.42 -2.47
CA ILE A 36 -0.35 -4.24 -3.27
C ILE A 36 -1.59 -3.57 -3.84
N MET A 37 -2.55 -4.32 -4.36
CA MET A 37 -3.84 -3.77 -4.80
C MET A 37 -4.60 -3.09 -3.66
N CYS A 38 -4.65 -3.71 -2.49
CA CYS A 38 -5.27 -3.11 -1.30
C CYS A 38 -4.57 -1.80 -0.90
N SER A 39 -3.23 -1.78 -0.87
CA SER A 39 -2.42 -0.59 -0.60
C SER A 39 -2.74 0.51 -1.61
N ALA A 40 -2.77 0.19 -2.90
CA ALA A 40 -3.10 1.11 -3.97
C ALA A 40 -4.49 1.75 -3.81
N PHE A 41 -5.50 0.95 -3.46
CA PHE A 41 -6.85 1.46 -3.24
C PHE A 41 -6.95 2.35 -2.00
N VAL A 42 -6.31 1.97 -0.90
CA VAL A 42 -6.29 2.77 0.33
C VAL A 42 -5.53 4.07 0.11
N SER A 43 -4.34 4.01 -0.51
CA SER A 43 -3.50 5.17 -0.80
C SER A 43 -4.16 6.14 -1.79
N GLY A 44 -4.78 5.62 -2.86
CA GLY A 44 -5.55 6.44 -3.81
C GLY A 44 -6.77 7.11 -3.17
N SER A 45 -7.38 6.47 -2.17
CA SER A 45 -8.52 7.05 -1.44
C SER A 45 -8.15 8.33 -0.69
N GLU A 46 -6.95 8.43 -0.16
CA GLU A 46 -6.46 9.65 0.47
C GLU A 46 -6.62 10.85 -0.48
N VAL A 47 -6.03 10.77 -1.66
CA VAL A 47 -6.08 11.86 -2.64
C VAL A 47 -7.50 12.07 -3.15
N ALA A 48 -8.25 11.01 -3.44
CA ALA A 48 -9.62 11.12 -3.94
C ALA A 48 -10.53 11.88 -2.98
N TYR A 49 -10.54 11.50 -1.70
CA TYR A 49 -11.42 12.14 -0.70
C TYR A 49 -11.02 13.58 -0.38
N PHE A 50 -9.72 13.88 -0.32
CA PHE A 50 -9.25 15.23 0.00
C PHE A 50 -9.21 16.18 -1.20
N SER A 51 -9.38 15.66 -2.43
CA SER A 51 -9.58 16.48 -3.63
C SER A 51 -11.04 16.85 -3.87
N LEU A 52 -12.00 16.23 -3.16
CA LEU A 52 -13.42 16.47 -3.34
C LEU A 52 -13.91 17.64 -2.47
N SER A 53 -14.63 18.56 -3.13
CA SER A 53 -15.51 19.51 -2.43
C SER A 53 -16.89 18.90 -2.24
N PRO A 54 -17.60 19.17 -1.11
CA PRO A 54 -19.00 18.77 -0.94
C PRO A 54 -19.90 19.18 -2.11
N ASN A 55 -19.64 20.36 -2.69
CA ASN A 55 -20.38 20.88 -3.85
C ASN A 55 -20.19 20.03 -5.13
N ASP A 56 -19.04 19.36 -5.28
CA ASP A 56 -18.77 18.48 -6.44
C ASP A 56 -19.67 17.26 -6.42
N ILE A 57 -20.06 16.80 -5.24
CA ILE A 57 -20.94 15.64 -5.05
C ILE A 57 -22.40 16.03 -5.30
N GLU A 58 -22.82 17.21 -4.82
CA GLU A 58 -24.19 17.70 -4.96
C GLU A 58 -24.53 18.09 -6.39
N ASN A 59 -23.58 18.61 -7.15
CA ASN A 59 -23.79 19.10 -8.52
C ASN A 59 -23.72 18.03 -9.61
N LYS A 60 -22.99 16.91 -9.40
CA LYS A 60 -22.67 15.93 -10.47
C LYS A 60 -23.61 14.73 -10.62
N ASN A 61 -24.59 14.51 -9.79
CA ASN A 61 -25.67 13.50 -9.92
C ASN A 61 -26.28 13.22 -8.55
N LYS A 62 -27.38 13.86 -8.24
CA LYS A 62 -28.05 13.85 -6.93
C LYS A 62 -28.58 12.49 -6.41
N ASN A 63 -28.37 11.36 -7.14
CA ASN A 63 -29.04 10.10 -6.82
C ASN A 63 -28.13 8.87 -6.75
N HIS A 64 -26.80 9.03 -6.64
CA HIS A 64 -25.96 7.85 -6.49
C HIS A 64 -25.98 7.37 -5.02
N PRO A 65 -26.33 6.10 -4.75
CA PRO A 65 -26.54 5.60 -3.38
C PRO A 65 -25.27 5.74 -2.51
N GLN A 66 -24.08 5.70 -3.11
CA GLN A 66 -22.79 5.82 -2.42
C GLN A 66 -22.46 7.26 -2.01
N ASP A 67 -23.08 8.28 -2.59
CA ASP A 67 -22.82 9.69 -2.27
C ASP A 67 -23.11 10.00 -0.80
N LYS A 68 -24.16 9.38 -0.23
CA LYS A 68 -24.48 9.53 1.20
C LYS A 68 -23.35 9.02 2.10
N VAL A 69 -22.70 7.93 1.69
CA VAL A 69 -21.58 7.34 2.44
C VAL A 69 -20.33 8.20 2.30
N VAL A 70 -20.04 8.68 1.08
CA VAL A 70 -18.91 9.59 0.83
C VAL A 70 -19.06 10.86 1.67
N LEU A 71 -20.24 11.51 1.65
CA LEU A 71 -20.51 12.70 2.46
C LEU A 71 -20.39 12.42 3.97
N LYS A 72 -20.84 11.23 4.41
CA LYS A 72 -20.70 10.84 5.82
C LYS A 72 -19.24 10.72 6.24
N LEU A 73 -18.37 10.14 5.40
CA LEU A 73 -16.94 10.03 5.65
C LEU A 73 -16.27 11.41 5.64
N LEU A 74 -16.62 12.27 4.70
CA LEU A 74 -16.12 13.64 4.61
C LEU A 74 -16.50 14.54 5.80
N LYS A 75 -17.58 14.22 6.54
CA LYS A 75 -17.93 14.95 7.78
C LYS A 75 -16.94 14.74 8.93
N GLN A 76 -16.11 13.70 8.86
CA GLN A 76 -15.11 13.40 9.86
C GLN A 76 -13.72 13.24 9.21
N PRO A 77 -13.17 14.31 8.61
CA PRO A 77 -11.96 14.23 7.78
C PRO A 77 -10.74 13.73 8.56
N ASN A 78 -10.56 14.16 9.79
CA ASN A 78 -9.43 13.74 10.62
C ASN A 78 -9.50 12.25 10.96
N LEU A 79 -10.69 11.71 11.25
CA LEU A 79 -10.88 10.29 11.51
C LEU A 79 -10.65 9.46 10.24
N LEU A 80 -11.13 9.94 9.11
CA LEU A 80 -10.91 9.30 7.81
C LEU A 80 -9.42 9.27 7.46
N LEU A 81 -8.72 10.39 7.61
CA LEU A 81 -7.27 10.49 7.36
C LEU A 81 -6.48 9.53 8.26
N ALA A 82 -6.78 9.54 9.56
CA ALA A 82 -6.14 8.64 10.51
C ALA A 82 -6.37 7.16 10.14
N THR A 83 -7.61 6.82 9.73
CA THR A 83 -7.94 5.45 9.30
C THR A 83 -7.16 5.04 8.06
N ILE A 84 -7.12 5.89 7.03
CA ILE A 84 -6.39 5.64 5.78
C ILE A 84 -4.89 5.46 6.07
N LEU A 85 -4.31 6.36 6.89
CA LEU A 85 -2.90 6.31 7.25
C LEU A 85 -2.53 5.01 7.98
N ILE A 86 -3.33 4.62 8.99
CA ILE A 86 -3.10 3.39 9.75
C ILE A 86 -3.24 2.17 8.84
N ALA A 87 -4.31 2.11 8.03
CA ALA A 87 -4.56 1.00 7.13
C ALA A 87 -3.42 0.84 6.11
N ASN A 88 -2.99 1.95 5.49
CA ASN A 88 -1.92 1.94 4.49
C ASN A 88 -0.59 1.45 5.09
N ASN A 89 -0.20 1.98 6.26
CA ASN A 89 1.02 1.55 6.93
C ASN A 89 0.97 0.07 7.34
N PHE A 90 -0.19 -0.41 7.82
CA PHE A 90 -0.35 -1.80 8.20
C PHE A 90 -0.21 -2.75 7.00
N ILE A 91 -0.83 -2.38 5.86
CA ILE A 91 -0.72 -3.14 4.62
C ILE A 91 0.73 -3.13 4.11
N ASN A 92 1.39 -1.97 4.13
CA ASN A 92 2.77 -1.84 3.66
C ASN A 92 3.74 -2.71 4.50
N VAL A 93 3.59 -2.72 5.82
CA VAL A 93 4.37 -3.62 6.70
C VAL A 93 4.10 -5.09 6.37
N ALA A 94 2.84 -5.47 6.15
CA ALA A 94 2.49 -6.83 5.77
C ALA A 94 3.14 -7.24 4.44
N ILE A 95 3.17 -6.33 3.44
CA ILE A 95 3.85 -6.57 2.16
C ILE A 95 5.35 -6.78 2.36
N ILE A 96 6.01 -5.93 3.15
CA ILE A 96 7.46 -6.02 3.40
C ILE A 96 7.81 -7.38 4.03
N VAL A 97 7.06 -7.78 5.07
CA VAL A 97 7.30 -9.06 5.77
C VAL A 97 7.05 -10.25 4.84
N LEU A 98 5.95 -10.21 4.07
CA LEU A 98 5.62 -11.29 3.15
C LEU A 98 6.56 -11.35 1.96
N PHE A 99 7.06 -10.20 1.49
CA PHE A 99 8.05 -10.14 0.43
C PHE A 99 9.40 -10.74 0.87
N ALA A 100 9.83 -10.47 2.10
CA ALA A 100 11.04 -11.10 2.64
C ALA A 100 10.90 -12.63 2.67
N TYR A 101 9.75 -13.15 3.14
CA TYR A 101 9.44 -14.59 3.12
C TYR A 101 9.41 -15.16 1.68
N PHE A 102 8.76 -14.46 0.75
CA PHE A 102 8.73 -14.82 -0.67
C PHE A 102 10.16 -14.88 -1.25
N SER A 103 10.98 -13.87 -0.97
CA SER A 103 12.36 -13.79 -1.46
C SER A 103 13.22 -14.94 -0.93
N ASP A 104 13.05 -15.33 0.35
CA ASP A 104 13.75 -16.46 0.94
C ASP A 104 13.43 -17.80 0.25
N LEU A 105 12.19 -17.97 -0.17
CA LEU A 105 11.75 -19.19 -0.85
C LEU A 105 12.11 -19.19 -2.34
N ALA A 106 11.98 -18.01 -2.99
CA ALA A 106 12.07 -17.90 -4.44
C ALA A 106 13.50 -17.77 -4.96
N ILE A 107 14.40 -17.20 -4.17
CA ILE A 107 15.76 -16.84 -4.58
C ILE A 107 16.77 -17.36 -3.58
N THR A 108 17.63 -18.27 -4.04
CA THR A 108 18.76 -18.73 -3.23
C THR A 108 19.94 -17.79 -3.46
N PHE A 109 20.30 -17.05 -2.40
CA PHE A 109 21.49 -16.19 -2.43
C PHE A 109 22.70 -16.97 -1.89
N PRO A 110 23.88 -16.83 -2.51
CA PRO A 110 25.12 -17.32 -1.91
C PRO A 110 25.40 -16.54 -0.61
N GLU A 111 26.04 -17.13 0.34
CA GLU A 111 26.27 -16.82 1.78
C GLU A 111 26.37 -15.36 2.28
N SER A 112 26.09 -14.34 1.48
CA SER A 112 26.13 -12.93 1.88
C SER A 112 24.76 -12.38 2.25
N SER A 113 24.31 -12.62 3.47
CA SER A 113 23.03 -12.16 4.01
C SER A 113 22.79 -10.64 3.90
N SER A 114 23.85 -9.83 3.93
CA SER A 114 23.75 -8.37 3.84
C SER A 114 23.31 -7.86 2.47
N LEU A 115 23.82 -8.47 1.40
CA LEU A 115 23.44 -8.09 0.02
C LEU A 115 21.99 -8.47 -0.29
N LYS A 116 21.53 -9.62 0.19
CA LYS A 116 20.14 -10.05 0.07
C LYS A 116 19.20 -9.05 0.73
N PHE A 117 19.48 -8.65 1.97
CA PHE A 117 18.65 -7.67 2.68
C PHE A 117 18.56 -6.36 1.91
N VAL A 118 19.66 -5.83 1.41
CA VAL A 118 19.66 -4.58 0.62
C VAL A 118 18.85 -4.74 -0.66
N PHE A 119 19.00 -5.87 -1.35
CA PHE A 119 18.24 -6.18 -2.57
C PHE A 119 16.73 -6.24 -2.30
N ASP A 120 16.32 -6.98 -1.27
CA ASP A 120 14.90 -7.11 -0.88
C ASP A 120 14.29 -5.76 -0.52
N VAL A 121 15.00 -4.93 0.28
CA VAL A 121 14.53 -3.61 0.68
C VAL A 121 14.37 -2.69 -0.53
N ILE A 122 15.34 -2.66 -1.45
CA ILE A 122 15.26 -1.80 -2.64
C ILE A 122 14.08 -2.21 -3.52
N ILE A 123 13.92 -3.51 -3.77
CA ILE A 123 12.86 -4.00 -4.66
C ILE A 123 11.49 -3.74 -4.06
N VAL A 124 11.25 -4.18 -2.81
CA VAL A 124 9.93 -4.02 -2.19
C VAL A 124 9.55 -2.56 -2.03
N THR A 125 10.50 -1.70 -1.64
CA THR A 125 10.25 -0.26 -1.50
C THR A 125 9.91 0.36 -2.85
N SER A 126 10.64 0.00 -3.92
CA SER A 126 10.36 0.50 -5.27
C SER A 126 8.96 0.09 -5.76
N ILE A 127 8.58 -1.16 -5.56
CA ILE A 127 7.26 -1.68 -5.91
C ILE A 127 6.16 -0.96 -5.11
N LEU A 128 6.33 -0.83 -3.79
CA LEU A 128 5.37 -0.15 -2.92
C LEU A 128 5.18 1.31 -3.33
N VAL A 129 6.27 2.05 -3.52
CA VAL A 129 6.19 3.48 -3.88
C VAL A 129 5.55 3.66 -5.24
N LEU A 130 5.95 2.89 -6.25
CA LEU A 130 5.43 3.06 -7.62
C LEU A 130 4.00 2.55 -7.76
N LEU A 131 3.71 1.32 -7.33
CA LEU A 131 2.43 0.65 -7.57
C LEU A 131 1.45 0.85 -6.40
N GLY A 132 1.94 0.90 -5.16
CA GLY A 132 1.10 1.06 -3.97
C GLY A 132 0.74 2.52 -3.66
N GLU A 133 1.57 3.51 -4.09
CA GLU A 133 1.36 4.89 -3.68
C GLU A 133 1.27 5.88 -4.86
N ILE A 134 2.30 6.04 -5.69
CA ILE A 134 2.34 7.11 -6.70
C ILE A 134 1.28 6.89 -7.78
N THR A 135 1.28 5.73 -8.42
CA THR A 135 0.37 5.44 -9.54
C THR A 135 -1.10 5.57 -9.15
N PRO A 136 -1.57 4.96 -8.02
CA PRO A 136 -2.98 5.08 -7.63
C PRO A 136 -3.35 6.50 -7.20
N LYS A 137 -2.46 7.27 -6.57
CA LYS A 137 -2.70 8.67 -6.21
C LYS A 137 -2.89 9.55 -7.44
N VAL A 138 -2.06 9.36 -8.47
CA VAL A 138 -2.20 10.09 -9.75
C VAL A 138 -3.52 9.76 -10.45
N TYR A 139 -3.91 8.49 -10.48
CA TYR A 139 -5.19 8.06 -11.06
C TYR A 139 -6.38 8.61 -10.27
N ALA A 140 -6.34 8.50 -8.94
CA ALA A 140 -7.38 8.94 -8.05
C ALA A 140 -7.61 10.46 -8.11
N ASN A 141 -6.54 11.25 -8.28
CA ASN A 141 -6.63 12.70 -8.44
C ASN A 141 -7.43 13.09 -9.69
N LYS A 142 -7.24 12.37 -10.81
CA LYS A 142 -7.98 12.61 -12.07
C LYS A 142 -9.44 12.18 -11.99
N ASN A 143 -9.76 11.17 -11.19
CA ASN A 143 -11.08 10.52 -11.11
C ASN A 143 -11.62 10.50 -9.67
N ALA A 144 -11.44 11.59 -8.92
CA ALA A 144 -11.68 11.63 -7.48
C ALA A 144 -13.09 11.15 -7.07
N LEU A 145 -14.14 11.60 -7.76
CA LEU A 145 -15.52 11.21 -7.43
C LEU A 145 -15.80 9.72 -7.67
N LEU A 146 -15.34 9.19 -8.82
CA LEU A 146 -15.51 7.76 -9.14
C LEU A 146 -14.78 6.89 -8.12
N PHE A 147 -13.54 7.26 -7.82
CA PHE A 147 -12.69 6.53 -6.88
C PHE A 147 -13.26 6.57 -5.45
N SER A 148 -13.74 7.73 -4.99
CA SER A 148 -14.36 7.89 -3.67
C SER A 148 -15.65 7.09 -3.53
N ARG A 149 -16.47 7.03 -4.58
CA ARG A 149 -17.68 6.20 -4.61
C ARG A 149 -17.33 4.71 -4.50
N MET A 150 -16.35 4.24 -5.28
CA MET A 150 -15.90 2.85 -5.26
C MET A 150 -15.38 2.46 -3.87
N MET A 151 -14.60 3.33 -3.24
CA MET A 151 -13.96 3.07 -1.94
C MET A 151 -14.83 3.42 -0.73
N SER A 152 -16.03 3.98 -0.94
CA SER A 152 -16.89 4.44 0.16
C SER A 152 -17.26 3.35 1.16
N MET A 153 -17.67 2.17 0.68
CA MET A 153 -18.03 1.02 1.54
C MET A 153 -16.81 0.38 2.22
N PRO A 154 -15.71 0.05 1.50
CA PRO A 154 -14.48 -0.43 2.12
C PRO A 154 -13.95 0.51 3.21
N LEU A 155 -13.90 1.81 2.94
CA LEU A 155 -13.42 2.79 3.92
C LEU A 155 -14.34 2.92 5.13
N MET A 156 -15.66 2.88 4.94
CA MET A 156 -16.59 2.88 6.07
C MET A 156 -16.39 1.67 6.97
N PHE A 157 -16.11 0.51 6.39
CA PHE A 157 -15.78 -0.72 7.13
C PHE A 157 -14.45 -0.58 7.88
N LEU A 158 -13.40 -0.11 7.19
CA LEU A 158 -12.09 0.14 7.80
C LEU A 158 -12.18 1.15 8.93
N THR A 159 -12.93 2.24 8.76
CA THR A 159 -13.12 3.26 9.80
C THR A 159 -13.77 2.68 11.05
N LYS A 160 -14.68 1.72 10.91
CA LYS A 160 -15.27 1.04 12.08
C LYS A 160 -14.28 0.11 12.79
N ILE A 161 -13.54 -0.69 12.03
CA ILE A 161 -12.56 -1.64 12.61
C ILE A 161 -11.39 -0.91 13.25
N LEU A 162 -10.83 0.09 12.56
CA LEU A 162 -9.67 0.85 13.01
C LEU A 162 -10.03 2.01 13.94
N TYR A 163 -11.31 2.20 14.28
CA TYR A 163 -11.78 3.28 15.15
C TYR A 163 -10.95 3.43 16.44
N PRO A 164 -10.68 2.36 17.24
CA PRO A 164 -9.92 2.50 18.48
C PRO A 164 -8.52 3.05 18.26
N PHE A 165 -7.85 2.61 17.19
CA PHE A 165 -6.50 3.07 16.83
C PHE A 165 -6.51 4.50 16.28
N SER A 166 -7.46 4.80 15.39
CA SER A 166 -7.63 6.14 14.82
C SER A 166 -7.99 7.16 15.88
N PHE A 167 -8.84 6.80 16.85
CA PHE A 167 -9.20 7.67 17.98
C PHE A 167 -8.00 7.93 18.88
N LEU A 168 -7.18 6.92 19.18
CA LEU A 168 -5.97 7.07 19.98
C LEU A 168 -5.00 8.05 19.31
N LEU A 169 -4.79 7.90 17.99
CA LEU A 169 -3.93 8.77 17.20
C LEU A 169 -4.43 10.22 17.22
N LEU A 170 -5.73 10.43 17.04
CA LEU A 170 -6.34 11.76 17.09
C LEU A 170 -6.20 12.41 18.47
N LYS A 171 -6.40 11.65 19.53
CA LYS A 171 -6.27 12.15 20.90
C LYS A 171 -4.84 12.59 21.23
N THR A 172 -3.85 11.85 20.73
CA THR A 172 -2.43 12.20 20.91
C THR A 172 -2.07 13.48 20.13
N THR A 173 -2.60 13.63 18.92
CA THR A 173 -2.33 14.82 18.08
C THR A 173 -3.05 16.07 18.59
N SER A 174 -4.20 15.92 19.26
CA SER A 174 -4.94 17.07 19.83
C SER A 174 -4.35 17.61 21.15
N LEU A 175 -3.32 16.97 21.69
CA LEU A 175 -2.60 17.40 22.90
C LEU A 175 -1.39 18.31 22.58
N ILE A 176 -1.08 18.48 21.28
CA ILE A 176 -0.03 19.37 20.75
C ILE A 176 -0.68 20.60 20.15
#